data_b603f71df0e62004e6e6cc184e73a4a7
#
_entry.id   b603f71df0e62004e6e6cc184e73a4a7
#
_cell.length_a   1.000
_cell.length_b   1.000
_cell.length_c   1.000
_cell.angle_alpha   90.00
_cell.angle_beta   90.00
_cell.angle_gamma   90.00
#
_symmetry.space_group_name_H-M   'P 1'
#
loop_
_entity.id
_entity.type
_entity.pdbx_description
1 polymer ?
#
loop_
_entity_poly.entity_id
_entity_poly.type
_entity_poly.pdbx_seq_one_letter_code
_entity_poly.pdbx_strand_id
1 'polypeptide(L)'
;MTEDEQISIEAAAWRTLVGHLQKRNDVQNIDLMNLAGFCRNCMSRWMANAASGQGIELSEPAAREIIYGMSYDEWKSRYQREACLLYTSPSPRDHG
;
A
#
# COMPACT_ATOMS: atom_id res chain seq x y z
N MET A 1 -7.27 -15.70 -24.09
CA MET A 1 -6.41 -15.69 -22.88
C MET A 1 -6.98 -16.68 -21.89
N THR A 2 -6.13 -17.57 -21.40
CA THR A 2 -6.56 -18.54 -20.38
C THR A 2 -6.60 -17.87 -19.01
N GLU A 3 -7.24 -18.56 -18.05
CA GLU A 3 -7.27 -18.07 -16.68
C GLU A 3 -5.87 -18.00 -16.07
N ASP A 4 -5.03 -18.99 -16.34
CA ASP A 4 -3.66 -18.98 -15.85
C ASP A 4 -2.87 -17.80 -16.41
N GLU A 5 -3.08 -17.49 -17.68
CA GLU A 5 -2.44 -16.33 -18.29
C GLU A 5 -2.90 -15.04 -17.64
N GLN A 6 -4.20 -14.93 -17.38
CA GLN A 6 -4.74 -13.75 -16.73
C GLN A 6 -4.16 -13.58 -15.33
N ILE A 7 -4.10 -14.66 -14.56
CA ILE A 7 -3.52 -14.61 -13.19
C ILE A 7 -2.06 -14.15 -13.26
N SER A 8 -1.31 -14.68 -14.22
CA SER A 8 0.10 -14.31 -14.40
C SER A 8 0.26 -12.83 -14.73
N ILE A 9 -0.60 -12.33 -15.62
CA ILE A 9 -0.57 -10.91 -15.99
C ILE A 9 -0.95 -10.03 -14.81
N GLU A 10 -1.97 -10.43 -14.06
CA GLU A 10 -2.40 -9.68 -12.88
C GLU A 10 -1.31 -9.63 -11.82
N ALA A 11 -0.61 -10.76 -11.62
CA ALA A 11 0.50 -10.80 -10.68
C ALA A 11 1.63 -9.87 -11.12
N ALA A 12 1.94 -9.86 -12.42
CA ALA A 12 2.99 -8.99 -12.95
C ALA A 12 2.61 -7.52 -12.78
N ALA A 13 1.35 -7.17 -13.07
CA ALA A 13 0.87 -5.80 -12.91
C ALA A 13 0.89 -5.37 -11.44
N TRP A 14 0.49 -6.26 -10.53
CA TRP A 14 0.55 -5.98 -9.10
C TRP A 14 1.97 -5.70 -8.65
N ARG A 15 2.92 -6.52 -9.10
CA ARG A 15 4.32 -6.33 -8.75
C ARG A 15 4.87 -5.03 -9.29
N THR A 16 4.40 -4.61 -10.46
CA THR A 16 4.77 -3.31 -11.03
C THR A 16 4.26 -2.18 -10.15
N LEU A 17 3.03 -2.27 -9.68
CA LEU A 17 2.47 -1.25 -8.77
C LEU A 17 3.25 -1.21 -7.47
N VAL A 18 3.52 -2.36 -6.87
CA VAL A 18 4.27 -2.45 -5.62
C VAL A 18 5.67 -1.83 -5.80
N GLY A 19 6.35 -2.19 -6.88
CA GLY A 19 7.68 -1.65 -7.17
C GLY A 19 7.66 -0.14 -7.39
N HIS A 20 6.61 0.34 -8.04
CA HIS A 20 6.44 1.78 -8.26
C HIS A 20 6.32 2.52 -6.93
N LEU A 21 5.48 2.02 -6.02
CA LEU A 21 5.29 2.65 -4.72
C LEU A 21 6.56 2.58 -3.87
N GLN A 22 7.35 1.52 -4.02
CA GLN A 22 8.62 1.42 -3.30
C GLN A 22 9.64 2.46 -3.76
N LYS A 23 9.49 2.96 -5.00
CA LYS A 23 10.32 4.05 -5.51
C LYS A 23 9.76 5.42 -5.14
N ARG A 24 8.54 5.48 -4.65
CA ARG A 24 7.86 6.73 -4.31
C ARG A 24 7.54 6.78 -2.83
N ASN A 25 8.59 6.59 -2.01
CA ASN A 25 8.45 6.68 -0.55
C ASN A 25 8.12 8.09 -0.08
N ASP A 26 8.22 9.07 -0.97
CA ASP A 26 7.78 10.45 -0.72
C ASP A 26 6.26 10.55 -0.64
N VAL A 27 5.52 9.62 -1.27
CA VAL A 27 4.06 9.65 -1.26
C VAL A 27 3.56 9.04 0.04
N GLN A 28 2.86 9.85 0.84
CA GLN A 28 2.38 9.44 2.14
C GLN A 28 1.11 8.57 2.00
N ASN A 29 0.94 7.65 2.94
CA ASN A 29 -0.25 6.80 2.94
C ASN A 29 -1.53 7.62 3.07
N ILE A 30 -1.50 8.69 3.89
CA ILE A 30 -2.68 9.53 4.04
C ILE A 30 -3.03 10.25 2.74
N ASP A 31 -2.02 10.62 1.94
CA ASP A 31 -2.27 11.25 0.64
C ASP A 31 -2.90 10.24 -0.33
N LEU A 32 -2.43 8.99 -0.32
CA LEU A 32 -3.04 7.94 -1.13
C LEU A 32 -4.49 7.71 -0.73
N MET A 33 -4.76 7.63 0.57
CA MET A 33 -6.13 7.45 1.04
C MET A 33 -7.05 8.57 0.59
N ASN A 34 -6.56 9.80 0.67
CA ASN A 34 -7.36 10.96 0.29
C ASN A 34 -7.61 11.02 -1.20
N LEU A 35 -6.63 10.65 -2.01
CA LEU A 35 -6.74 10.74 -3.47
C LEU A 35 -7.38 9.50 -4.10
N ALA A 36 -7.03 8.32 -3.62
CA ALA A 36 -7.37 7.07 -4.29
C ALA A 36 -8.23 6.14 -3.44
N GLY A 37 -8.43 6.45 -2.18
CA GLY A 37 -9.27 5.62 -1.31
C GLY A 37 -8.58 4.37 -0.78
N PHE A 38 -7.28 4.23 -0.97
CA PHE A 38 -6.51 3.11 -0.43
C PHE A 38 -5.08 3.57 -0.15
N CYS A 39 -4.36 2.76 0.59
CA CYS A 39 -2.95 3.03 0.85
C CYS A 39 -2.17 1.72 0.88
N ARG A 40 -0.87 1.79 1.16
CA ARG A 40 -0.02 0.60 1.21
C ARG A 40 -0.50 -0.43 2.23
N ASN A 41 -1.06 0.03 3.34
CA ASN A 41 -1.61 -0.88 4.35
C ASN A 41 -2.84 -1.62 3.84
N CYS A 42 -3.66 -0.97 3.03
CA CYS A 42 -4.80 -1.63 2.38
C CYS A 42 -4.31 -2.71 1.44
N MET A 43 -3.26 -2.42 0.66
CA MET A 43 -2.67 -3.40 -0.26
C MET A 43 -2.15 -4.61 0.50
N SER A 44 -1.51 -4.38 1.65
CA SER A 44 -1.01 -5.46 2.51
C SER A 44 -2.15 -6.33 3.01
N ARG A 45 -3.25 -5.72 3.42
CA ARG A 45 -4.42 -6.45 3.86
C ARG A 45 -5.04 -7.27 2.74
N TRP A 46 -5.10 -6.70 1.53
CA TRP A 46 -5.62 -7.43 0.38
C TRP A 46 -4.78 -8.68 0.09
N MET A 47 -3.46 -8.56 0.20
CA MET A 47 -2.58 -9.73 0.03
C MET A 47 -2.83 -10.79 1.09
N ALA A 48 -2.92 -10.37 2.36
CA ALA A 48 -3.16 -11.32 3.45
C ALA A 48 -4.51 -12.01 3.28
N ASN A 49 -5.54 -11.26 2.87
CA ASN A 49 -6.87 -11.82 2.64
C ASN A 49 -6.86 -12.80 1.46
N ALA A 50 -6.16 -12.46 0.39
CA ALA A 50 -6.05 -13.33 -0.77
C ALA A 50 -5.33 -14.63 -0.41
N ALA A 51 -4.27 -14.53 0.39
CA ALA A 51 -3.55 -15.70 0.86
C ALA A 51 -4.47 -16.59 1.70
N SER A 52 -5.22 -15.99 2.63
CA SER A 52 -6.15 -16.73 3.48
C SER A 52 -7.19 -17.47 2.64
N GLY A 53 -7.72 -16.82 1.60
CA GLY A 53 -8.68 -17.44 0.70
C GLY A 53 -8.13 -18.62 -0.08
N GLN A 54 -6.80 -18.72 -0.19
CA GLN A 54 -6.13 -19.81 -0.87
C GLN A 54 -5.52 -20.82 0.09
N GLY A 55 -5.78 -20.68 1.39
CA GLY A 55 -5.23 -21.57 2.40
C GLY A 55 -3.75 -21.37 2.64
N ILE A 56 -3.23 -20.19 2.28
CA ILE A 56 -1.82 -19.86 2.49
C ILE A 56 -1.71 -18.94 3.70
N GLU A 57 -0.78 -19.24 4.59
CA GLU A 57 -0.59 -18.45 5.80
C GLU A 57 0.30 -17.24 5.49
N LEU A 58 -0.26 -16.05 5.63
CA LEU A 58 0.48 -14.81 5.44
C LEU A 58 -0.08 -13.78 6.40
N SER A 59 0.70 -13.42 7.41
CA SER A 59 0.27 -12.42 8.39
C SER A 59 0.30 -11.02 7.77
N GLU A 60 -0.46 -10.10 8.35
CA GLU A 60 -0.43 -8.72 7.88
C GLU A 60 0.96 -8.07 8.00
N PRO A 61 1.70 -8.26 9.11
CA PRO A 61 3.06 -7.72 9.17
C PRO A 61 3.97 -8.26 8.06
N ALA A 62 3.87 -9.56 7.74
CA ALA A 62 4.66 -10.15 6.66
C ALA A 62 4.24 -9.57 5.31
N ALA A 63 2.94 -9.38 5.10
CA ALA A 63 2.44 -8.77 3.86
C ALA A 63 2.94 -7.33 3.73
N ARG A 64 2.97 -6.57 4.84
CA ARG A 64 3.50 -5.20 4.82
C ARG A 64 4.96 -5.18 4.38
N GLU A 65 5.77 -6.13 4.85
CA GLU A 65 7.17 -6.17 4.42
C GLU A 65 7.29 -6.36 2.92
N ILE A 66 6.41 -7.17 2.34
CA ILE A 66 6.41 -7.36 0.89
C ILE A 66 6.06 -6.06 0.17
N ILE A 67 5.03 -5.36 0.65
CA ILE A 67 4.55 -4.13 0.00
C ILE A 67 5.56 -2.99 0.17
N TYR A 68 6.10 -2.83 1.37
CA TYR A 68 7.00 -1.71 1.67
C TYR A 68 8.44 -1.97 1.26
N GLY A 69 8.82 -3.24 1.12
CA GLY A 69 10.22 -3.61 0.89
C GLY A 69 11.07 -3.51 2.15
N MET A 70 10.45 -3.31 3.30
CA MET A 70 11.09 -3.22 4.61
C MET A 70 10.00 -3.36 5.67
N SER A 71 10.38 -3.46 6.94
CA SER A 71 9.38 -3.50 8.00
C SER A 71 8.59 -2.19 8.04
N TYR A 72 7.34 -2.26 8.48
CA TYR A 72 6.49 -1.07 8.58
C TYR A 72 7.07 -0.05 9.55
N ASP A 73 7.65 -0.51 10.66
CA ASP A 73 8.26 0.39 11.63
C ASP A 73 9.44 1.15 11.02
N GLU A 74 10.25 0.47 10.23
CA GLU A 74 11.36 1.11 9.55
C GLU A 74 10.85 2.13 8.54
N TRP A 75 9.83 1.79 7.77
CA TRP A 75 9.26 2.70 6.79
C TRP A 75 8.70 3.95 7.46
N LYS A 76 7.96 3.79 8.58
CA LYS A 76 7.42 4.93 9.32
C LYS A 76 8.55 5.83 9.82
N SER A 77 9.59 5.22 10.36
CA SER A 77 10.71 5.98 10.89
C SER A 77 11.42 6.79 9.81
N ARG A 78 11.57 6.22 8.62
CA ARG A 78 12.32 6.87 7.55
C ARG A 78 11.49 7.84 6.73
N TYR A 79 10.23 7.52 6.46
CA TYR A 79 9.48 8.19 5.39
C TYR A 79 8.16 8.81 5.84
N GLN A 80 7.57 8.37 6.92
CA GLN A 80 6.26 8.90 7.30
C GLN A 80 6.36 10.36 7.68
N ARG A 81 5.53 11.18 7.05
CA ARG A 81 5.45 12.62 7.25
C ARG A 81 3.99 13.01 7.32
N GLU A 82 3.74 14.29 7.62
CA GLU A 82 2.39 14.82 7.49
C GLU A 82 1.97 14.81 6.02
N ALA A 83 0.64 14.88 5.81
CA ALA A 83 0.09 14.94 4.46
C ALA A 83 0.69 16.12 3.71
N CYS A 84 1.11 15.86 2.46
CA CYS A 84 1.70 16.89 1.62
C CYS A 84 0.67 17.74 0.93
N LEU A 85 -0.58 17.26 0.82
CA LEU A 85 -1.62 17.90 0.02
C LEU A 85 -2.45 18.84 0.89
N LEU A 86 -2.70 20.04 0.41
CA LEU A 86 -3.36 21.08 1.19
C LEU A 86 -4.80 20.72 1.56
N TYR A 87 -5.47 19.94 0.74
CA TYR A 87 -6.86 19.61 1.03
C TYR A 87 -7.01 18.74 2.29
N THR A 88 -5.92 18.18 2.80
CA THR A 88 -5.95 17.38 4.00
C THR A 88 -5.81 18.22 5.27
N SER A 89 -5.54 19.51 5.14
CA SER A 89 -5.43 20.40 6.29
C SER A 89 -6.78 20.55 6.96
N PRO A 90 -6.87 20.64 8.14
CA PRO A 90 -8.11 20.86 8.86
C PRO A 90 -8.22 22.18 9.55
N SER A 91 -7.76 22.04 9.05
CA SER A 91 -7.79 22.77 9.54
C SER A 91 -8.00 23.29 10.07
N PRO A 92 -8.22 23.35 10.01
CA PRO A 92 -8.41 23.76 10.59
C PRO A 92 -8.90 24.00 10.90
N ARG A 93 -9.01 23.69 10.49
CA ARG A 93 -9.32 23.90 10.58
C ARG A 93 -9.65 24.26 10.65
N ASP A 94 -9.78 24.19 10.49
CA ASP A 94 -10.04 24.62 10.33
C ASP A 94 -10.06 24.73 10.18
N HIS A 95 -10.20 24.52 10.05
CA HIS A 95 -10.22 24.74 9.82
C HIS A 95 -10.23 24.75 10.02
N GLY A 96 -10.49 24.61 10.01
CA GLY A 96 -10.50 24.72 10.20
C GLY A 96 -10.61 24.81 10.26
#